data_9a19aad4cbc51cb10ca34eb8308950d8
#
_entry.id   9a19aad4cbc51cb10ca34eb8308950d8
#
_cell.length_a   1.000
_cell.length_b   1.000
_cell.length_c   1.000
_cell.angle_alpha   90.00
_cell.angle_beta   90.00
_cell.angle_gamma   90.00
#
_symmetry.space_group_name_H-M   'P 1'
#
loop_
_entity.id
_entity.type
_entity.pdbx_description
1 polymer ?
#
loop_
_entity_poly.entity_id
_entity_poly.type
_entity_poly.pdbx_seq_one_letter_code
_entity_poly.pdbx_strand_id
1 'polypeptide(L)'
;EITLSYRNVVRGYLPTPDKVAVEIQAQLAEVGLKVNIEQMESAAFIDATSAGQKGFYMLGWGADYPDATNFYDYHFAADANLQFGAQFPDLVEEIRAAGKITDLAQRQVHYDKVNELIKEYIPMIPVAHGGSATAFKADVAGAHSSPLSNELFAAMNNGKDTLVWMQNGEPAALWCADETDGETLRACEQVYESLLSYEVGGVEVRPGLAETWESNADLTEWTFKLRSGVTFHNGDKLDAGDVVASFLAQWDASSPTHVGRTTTFEYFSTFYGSFLNAAP
;
A
#
# COMPACT_ATOMS: atom_id res chain seq x y z
N GLU A 1 11.19 32.67 1.31
CA GLU A 1 10.30 32.22 0.25
C GLU A 1 10.51 30.74 0.05
N ILE A 2 9.43 29.94 0.04
CA ILE A 2 9.45 28.48 -0.14
C ILE A 2 8.42 28.09 -1.18
N THR A 3 8.57 26.92 -1.80
CA THR A 3 7.61 26.38 -2.76
C THR A 3 6.90 25.19 -2.15
N LEU A 4 5.56 25.21 -2.12
CA LEU A 4 4.71 24.08 -1.77
C LEU A 4 4.26 23.39 -3.05
N SER A 5 4.77 22.17 -3.26
CA SER A 5 4.42 21.38 -4.44
C SER A 5 3.32 20.38 -4.11
N TYR A 6 2.42 20.14 -5.05
CA TYR A 6 1.38 19.11 -4.94
C TYR A 6 0.98 18.57 -6.32
N ARG A 7 0.41 17.37 -6.36
CA ARG A 7 -0.26 16.83 -7.54
C ARG A 7 -1.77 17.03 -7.44
N ASN A 8 -2.42 17.44 -8.51
CA ASN A 8 -3.87 17.63 -8.54
C ASN A 8 -4.61 16.32 -8.81
N VAL A 9 -4.52 15.40 -7.87
CA VAL A 9 -5.18 14.09 -7.92
C VAL A 9 -6.06 13.95 -6.69
N VAL A 10 -7.33 13.61 -6.90
CA VAL A 10 -8.27 13.32 -5.81
C VAL A 10 -7.92 11.99 -5.15
N ARG A 11 -7.71 12.02 -3.86
CA ARG A 11 -7.47 10.82 -3.02
C ARG A 11 -8.34 10.89 -1.77
N GLY A 12 -8.68 9.73 -1.19
CA GLY A 12 -9.48 9.68 0.03
C GLY A 12 -8.86 10.48 1.19
N TYR A 13 -7.55 10.48 1.30
CA TYR A 13 -6.81 11.26 2.30
C TYR A 13 -6.61 12.74 1.93
N LEU A 14 -6.79 13.14 0.68
CA LEU A 14 -6.61 14.53 0.20
C LEU A 14 -7.56 14.81 -0.97
N PRO A 15 -8.86 15.03 -0.70
CA PRO A 15 -9.88 15.15 -1.75
C PRO A 15 -9.85 16.51 -2.49
N THR A 16 -9.23 17.54 -1.91
CA THR A 16 -9.15 18.89 -2.49
C THR A 16 -7.76 19.48 -2.29
N PRO A 17 -6.72 18.93 -2.98
CA PRO A 17 -5.33 19.32 -2.73
C PRO A 17 -5.06 20.80 -3.03
N ASP A 18 -5.69 21.36 -4.05
CA ASP A 18 -5.61 22.76 -4.42
C ASP A 18 -6.06 23.70 -3.29
N LYS A 19 -7.19 23.39 -2.65
CA LYS A 19 -7.73 24.19 -1.55
C LYS A 19 -6.88 24.10 -0.30
N VAL A 20 -6.37 22.89 -0.01
CA VAL A 20 -5.45 22.69 1.13
C VAL A 20 -4.15 23.45 0.90
N ALA A 21 -3.60 23.47 -0.32
CA ALA A 21 -2.39 24.24 -0.63
C ALA A 21 -2.60 25.75 -0.40
N VAL A 22 -3.74 26.29 -0.83
CA VAL A 22 -4.08 27.71 -0.62
C VAL A 22 -4.25 28.03 0.87
N GLU A 23 -4.86 27.15 1.63
CA GLU A 23 -5.03 27.33 3.07
C GLU A 23 -3.68 27.30 3.81
N ILE A 24 -2.79 26.37 3.49
CA ILE A 24 -1.43 26.32 4.03
C ILE A 24 -0.66 27.60 3.67
N GLN A 25 -0.76 28.07 2.43
CA GLN A 25 -0.14 29.32 2.00
C GLN A 25 -0.62 30.51 2.83
N ALA A 26 -1.92 30.61 3.07
CA ALA A 26 -2.51 31.70 3.84
C ALA A 26 -2.05 31.69 5.30
N GLN A 27 -2.09 30.52 5.96
CA GLN A 27 -1.65 30.38 7.36
C GLN A 27 -0.15 30.65 7.54
N LEU A 28 0.70 30.18 6.62
CA LEU A 28 2.13 30.46 6.66
C LEU A 28 2.48 31.92 6.41
N ALA A 29 1.65 32.65 5.66
CA ALA A 29 1.82 34.09 5.48
C ALA A 29 1.61 34.88 6.78
N GLU A 30 0.74 34.41 7.69
CA GLU A 30 0.50 35.04 8.99
C GLU A 30 1.77 35.02 9.88
N VAL A 31 2.65 34.03 9.68
CA VAL A 31 3.93 33.93 10.38
C VAL A 31 5.13 34.47 9.56
N GLY A 32 4.83 35.19 8.47
CA GLY A 32 5.83 35.87 7.63
C GLY A 32 6.53 34.98 6.60
N LEU A 33 6.01 33.77 6.32
CA LEU A 33 6.55 32.90 5.29
C LEU A 33 5.82 33.14 3.95
N LYS A 34 6.58 33.47 2.92
CA LYS A 34 6.04 33.56 1.56
C LYS A 34 6.09 32.19 0.89
N VAL A 35 4.91 31.64 0.58
CA VAL A 35 4.77 30.35 -0.07
C VAL A 35 4.34 30.53 -1.52
N ASN A 36 5.06 29.90 -2.46
CA ASN A 36 4.63 29.74 -3.85
C ASN A 36 3.98 28.37 -4.00
N ILE A 37 2.82 28.30 -4.64
CA ILE A 37 2.13 27.04 -4.90
C ILE A 37 2.56 26.53 -6.28
N GLU A 38 3.02 25.29 -6.34
CA GLU A 38 3.39 24.57 -7.55
C GLU A 38 2.52 23.34 -7.73
N GLN A 39 1.64 23.37 -8.72
CA GLN A 39 0.89 22.19 -9.15
C GLN A 39 1.71 21.41 -10.18
N MET A 40 1.84 20.11 -9.99
CA MET A 40 2.58 19.21 -10.87
C MET A 40 1.67 18.13 -11.46
N GLU A 41 2.10 17.58 -12.60
CA GLU A 41 1.55 16.34 -13.12
C GLU A 41 1.93 15.18 -12.19
N SER A 42 1.06 14.14 -12.07
CA SER A 42 1.15 13.12 -11.03
C SER A 42 2.44 12.31 -11.10
N ALA A 43 2.82 11.79 -12.26
CA ALA A 43 4.03 10.99 -12.40
C ALA A 43 5.29 11.81 -12.14
N ALA A 44 5.39 13.00 -12.75
CA ALA A 44 6.51 13.92 -12.53
C ALA A 44 6.64 14.37 -11.06
N PHE A 45 5.52 14.50 -10.34
CA PHE A 45 5.53 14.81 -8.91
C PHE A 45 6.11 13.65 -8.09
N ILE A 46 5.65 12.42 -8.33
CA ILE A 46 6.15 11.23 -7.63
C ILE A 46 7.63 11.03 -7.90
N ASP A 47 8.07 11.10 -9.15
CA ASP A 47 9.48 10.98 -9.52
C ASP A 47 10.35 12.01 -8.80
N ALA A 48 9.93 13.27 -8.81
CA ALA A 48 10.67 14.36 -8.18
C ALA A 48 10.72 14.25 -6.65
N THR A 49 9.63 13.82 -6.00
CA THR A 49 9.60 13.63 -4.54
C THR A 49 10.42 12.41 -4.13
N SER A 50 10.30 11.28 -4.84
CA SER A 50 11.07 10.06 -4.58
C SER A 50 12.58 10.26 -4.78
N ALA A 51 12.97 11.14 -5.70
CA ALA A 51 14.36 11.54 -5.90
C ALA A 51 14.87 12.61 -4.90
N GLY A 52 14.06 13.03 -3.93
CA GLY A 52 14.42 14.06 -2.94
C GLY A 52 14.57 15.47 -3.53
N GLN A 53 13.99 15.75 -4.69
CA GLN A 53 14.13 17.04 -5.38
C GLN A 53 13.14 18.11 -4.90
N LYS A 54 12.19 17.75 -4.03
CA LYS A 54 11.20 18.66 -3.45
C LYS A 54 11.36 18.74 -1.95
N GLY A 55 11.52 19.94 -1.43
CA GLY A 55 11.75 20.16 0.01
C GLY A 55 10.47 20.43 0.82
N PHE A 56 9.37 20.81 0.15
CA PHE A 56 8.09 21.06 0.83
C PHE A 56 6.94 20.72 -0.12
N TYR A 57 6.15 19.73 0.26
CA TYR A 57 5.08 19.22 -0.61
C TYR A 57 4.02 18.47 0.21
N MET A 58 2.86 18.27 -0.41
CA MET A 58 1.77 17.51 0.18
C MET A 58 1.69 16.12 -0.46
N LEU A 59 1.71 15.10 0.38
CA LEU A 59 1.53 13.71 -0.01
C LEU A 59 0.76 12.99 1.09
N GLY A 60 0.18 11.84 0.78
CA GLY A 60 -0.44 10.97 1.75
C GLY A 60 -0.33 9.51 1.32
N TRP A 61 -0.67 8.62 2.21
CA TRP A 61 -0.64 7.19 2.02
C TRP A 61 -1.93 6.54 2.51
N GLY A 62 -2.46 5.58 1.76
CA GLY A 62 -3.48 4.65 2.22
C GLY A 62 -2.82 3.30 2.51
N ALA A 63 -3.30 2.58 3.50
CA ALA A 63 -2.75 1.26 3.80
C ALA A 63 -3.12 0.25 2.70
N ASP A 64 -2.12 -0.42 2.11
CA ASP A 64 -2.31 -1.54 1.21
C ASP A 64 -2.46 -2.86 1.99
N TYR A 65 -1.90 -2.90 3.19
CA TYR A 65 -2.12 -3.94 4.18
C TYR A 65 -2.13 -3.36 5.60
N PRO A 66 -2.86 -3.95 6.55
CA PRO A 66 -3.17 -3.31 7.83
C PRO A 66 -2.08 -3.55 8.89
N ASP A 67 -0.84 -3.22 8.56
CA ASP A 67 0.28 -3.27 9.50
C ASP A 67 1.07 -1.97 9.46
N ALA A 68 1.66 -1.59 10.59
CA ALA A 68 2.46 -0.38 10.73
C ALA A 68 3.69 -0.36 9.79
N THR A 69 4.19 -1.52 9.38
CA THR A 69 5.25 -1.65 8.39
C THR A 69 4.90 -1.02 7.05
N ASN A 70 3.63 -1.01 6.65
CA ASN A 70 3.19 -0.35 5.42
C ASN A 70 3.39 1.18 5.44
N PHE A 71 3.50 1.75 6.62
CA PHE A 71 3.77 3.18 6.81
C PHE A 71 5.24 3.44 7.15
N TYR A 72 5.81 2.71 8.10
CA TYR A 72 7.17 3.01 8.57
C TYR A 72 8.24 2.45 7.66
N ASP A 73 8.13 1.19 7.25
CA ASP A 73 9.16 0.54 6.43
C ASP A 73 9.20 1.16 5.04
N TYR A 74 8.05 1.35 4.42
CA TYR A 74 7.95 1.92 3.08
C TYR A 74 8.55 3.34 2.98
N HIS A 75 8.39 4.15 4.01
CA HIS A 75 8.80 5.55 3.99
C HIS A 75 10.16 5.83 4.66
N PHE A 76 10.54 5.06 5.67
CA PHE A 76 11.66 5.39 6.54
C PHE A 76 12.69 4.27 6.73
N ALA A 77 12.45 3.05 6.23
CA ALA A 77 13.44 1.97 6.33
C ALA A 77 14.68 2.23 5.48
N ALA A 78 15.70 1.40 5.64
CA ALA A 78 17.01 1.59 4.99
C ALA A 78 16.95 1.65 3.46
N ASP A 79 15.96 0.99 2.87
CA ASP A 79 15.80 0.89 1.41
C ASP A 79 14.72 1.86 0.89
N ALA A 80 14.16 2.70 1.78
CA ALA A 80 13.21 3.74 1.38
C ALA A 80 13.87 4.74 0.41
N ASN A 81 13.07 5.27 -0.51
CA ASN A 81 13.51 6.34 -1.39
C ASN A 81 13.75 7.67 -0.63
N LEU A 82 14.15 8.73 -1.30
CA LEU A 82 14.45 10.03 -0.68
C LEU A 82 13.22 10.90 -0.45
N GLN A 83 12.03 10.35 -0.51
CA GLN A 83 10.76 11.09 -0.39
C GLN A 83 10.65 11.84 0.96
N PHE A 84 11.16 11.25 2.03
CA PHE A 84 11.19 11.89 3.35
C PHE A 84 12.61 12.36 3.77
N GLY A 85 13.48 12.56 2.78
CA GLY A 85 14.82 13.08 2.98
C GLY A 85 15.84 12.01 3.33
N ALA A 86 16.87 12.41 4.07
CA ALA A 86 17.93 11.50 4.49
C ALA A 86 17.41 10.48 5.52
N GLN A 87 17.97 9.28 5.47
CA GLN A 87 17.65 8.26 6.47
C GLN A 87 18.28 8.59 7.82
N PHE A 88 17.58 8.26 8.89
CA PHE A 88 18.02 8.40 10.27
C PHE A 88 18.35 7.01 10.84
N PRO A 89 19.62 6.68 11.13
CA PRO A 89 20.03 5.33 11.49
C PRO A 89 19.32 4.74 12.70
N ASP A 90 19.05 5.54 13.72
CA ASP A 90 18.34 5.15 14.94
C ASP A 90 16.84 4.89 14.66
N LEU A 91 16.22 5.68 13.79
CA LEU A 91 14.85 5.44 13.32
C LEU A 91 14.77 4.11 12.56
N VAL A 92 15.71 3.85 11.66
CA VAL A 92 15.80 2.59 10.90
C VAL A 92 16.01 1.39 11.84
N GLU A 93 16.83 1.54 12.89
CA GLU A 93 17.08 0.48 13.88
C GLU A 93 15.78 0.08 14.61
N GLU A 94 15.01 1.05 15.08
CA GLU A 94 13.75 0.80 15.78
C GLU A 94 12.69 0.16 14.87
N ILE A 95 12.57 0.61 13.62
CA ILE A 95 11.69 -0.01 12.61
C ILE A 95 12.07 -1.48 12.39
N ARG A 96 13.35 -1.76 12.19
CA ARG A 96 13.85 -3.13 12.01
C ARG A 96 13.64 -4.03 13.24
N ALA A 97 13.77 -3.46 14.44
CA ALA A 97 13.50 -4.19 15.67
C ALA A 97 12.01 -4.58 15.77
N ALA A 98 11.11 -3.65 15.48
CA ALA A 98 9.67 -3.89 15.47
C ALA A 98 9.26 -5.00 14.48
N GLY A 99 9.87 -5.02 13.28
CA GLY A 99 9.57 -5.98 12.22
C GLY A 99 9.91 -7.44 12.57
N LYS A 100 10.68 -7.68 13.63
CA LYS A 100 11.08 -9.02 14.10
C LYS A 100 10.22 -9.56 15.25
N ILE A 101 9.19 -8.85 15.65
CA ILE A 101 8.36 -9.14 16.82
C ILE A 101 6.92 -9.38 16.37
N THR A 102 6.31 -10.49 16.80
CA THR A 102 4.89 -10.79 16.54
C THR A 102 3.97 -10.28 17.64
N ASP A 103 4.44 -10.15 18.87
CA ASP A 103 3.67 -9.62 19.98
C ASP A 103 3.42 -8.12 19.78
N LEU A 104 2.15 -7.74 19.62
CA LEU A 104 1.77 -6.36 19.32
C LEU A 104 2.14 -5.37 20.43
N ALA A 105 2.09 -5.80 21.69
CA ALA A 105 2.44 -4.92 22.82
C ALA A 105 3.94 -4.63 22.85
N GLN A 106 4.76 -5.62 22.52
CA GLN A 106 6.22 -5.44 22.40
C GLN A 106 6.57 -4.59 21.17
N ARG A 107 5.91 -4.81 20.03
CA ARG A 107 6.08 -3.97 18.83
C ARG A 107 5.74 -2.52 19.11
N GLN A 108 4.69 -2.27 19.88
CA GLN A 108 4.24 -0.92 20.19
C GLN A 108 5.33 -0.08 20.87
N VAL A 109 6.17 -0.67 21.73
CA VAL A 109 7.27 0.03 22.38
C VAL A 109 8.25 0.62 21.35
N HIS A 110 8.58 -0.14 20.31
CA HIS A 110 9.42 0.34 19.21
C HIS A 110 8.73 1.41 18.38
N TYR A 111 7.45 1.23 18.05
CA TYR A 111 6.70 2.24 17.28
C TYR A 111 6.46 3.53 18.06
N ASP A 112 6.32 3.47 19.37
CA ASP A 112 6.30 4.68 20.20
C ASP A 112 7.63 5.44 20.07
N LYS A 113 8.76 4.72 20.08
CA LYS A 113 10.07 5.32 19.86
C LYS A 113 10.25 5.87 18.45
N VAL A 114 9.77 5.15 17.42
CA VAL A 114 9.74 5.65 16.05
C VAL A 114 8.98 6.97 15.96
N ASN A 115 7.81 7.07 16.60
CA ASN A 115 7.03 8.31 16.63
C ASN A 115 7.75 9.47 17.32
N GLU A 116 8.48 9.19 18.42
CA GLU A 116 9.32 10.21 19.08
C GLU A 116 10.41 10.72 18.14
N LEU A 117 11.12 9.83 17.45
CA LEU A 117 12.18 10.18 16.51
C LEU A 117 11.65 10.94 15.28
N ILE A 118 10.51 10.53 14.74
CA ILE A 118 9.82 11.27 13.65
C ILE A 118 9.48 12.70 14.14
N LYS A 119 9.00 12.85 15.36
CA LYS A 119 8.73 14.16 15.95
C LYS A 119 9.99 14.99 16.18
N GLU A 120 11.11 14.37 16.51
CA GLU A 120 12.38 15.03 16.70
C GLU A 120 13.01 15.51 15.39
N TYR A 121 13.05 14.62 14.40
CA TYR A 121 13.69 14.91 13.10
C TYR A 121 12.79 15.67 12.13
N ILE A 122 11.48 15.57 12.30
CA ILE A 122 10.45 16.21 11.46
C ILE A 122 10.66 15.93 9.96
N PRO A 123 10.83 14.67 9.53
CA PRO A 123 10.89 14.34 8.10
C PRO A 123 9.55 14.57 7.42
N MET A 124 8.45 14.57 8.18
CA MET A 124 7.10 14.86 7.74
C MET A 124 6.29 15.58 8.83
N ILE A 125 5.26 16.30 8.42
CA ILE A 125 4.27 16.92 9.31
C ILE A 125 2.93 16.21 9.08
N PRO A 126 2.46 15.35 10.01
CA PRO A 126 1.15 14.75 9.91
C PRO A 126 0.07 15.82 10.01
N VAL A 127 -0.76 15.96 8.98
CA VAL A 127 -1.81 17.00 8.94
C VAL A 127 -3.16 16.43 9.34
N ALA A 128 -3.56 15.31 8.74
CA ALA A 128 -4.85 14.69 9.00
C ALA A 128 -4.87 13.22 8.60
N HIS A 129 -5.70 12.44 9.28
CA HIS A 129 -6.14 11.14 8.83
C HIS A 129 -7.49 11.30 8.14
N GLY A 130 -7.51 11.13 6.82
CA GLY A 130 -8.73 11.24 6.02
C GLY A 130 -9.66 10.06 6.28
N GLY A 131 -10.94 10.33 6.40
CA GLY A 131 -11.99 9.31 6.35
C GLY A 131 -12.47 9.11 4.91
N SER A 132 -12.83 7.89 4.53
CA SER A 132 -13.54 7.60 3.31
C SER A 132 -14.95 7.10 3.60
N ALA A 133 -15.85 7.27 2.65
CA ALA A 133 -17.21 6.78 2.76
C ALA A 133 -17.64 6.22 1.39
N THR A 134 -18.32 5.08 1.44
CA THR A 134 -18.91 4.46 0.25
C THR A 134 -20.43 4.58 0.34
N ALA A 135 -21.06 5.07 -0.70
CA ALA A 135 -22.51 5.22 -0.78
C ALA A 135 -23.12 4.09 -1.63
N PHE A 136 -24.15 3.48 -1.11
CA PHE A 136 -24.87 2.40 -1.77
C PHE A 136 -26.35 2.76 -1.94
N LYS A 137 -26.99 2.14 -2.93
CA LYS A 137 -28.46 2.11 -2.98
C LYS A 137 -28.98 1.24 -1.84
N ALA A 138 -30.11 1.61 -1.25
CA ALA A 138 -30.68 0.94 -0.08
C ALA A 138 -31.06 -0.55 -0.32
N ASP A 139 -31.19 -0.96 -1.58
CA ASP A 139 -31.52 -2.32 -1.99
C ASP A 139 -30.30 -3.24 -2.16
N VAL A 140 -29.08 -2.75 -1.93
CA VAL A 140 -27.89 -3.59 -2.01
C VAL A 140 -27.68 -4.32 -0.68
N ALA A 141 -27.93 -5.61 -0.66
CA ALA A 141 -27.61 -6.48 0.47
C ALA A 141 -26.10 -6.73 0.53
N GLY A 142 -25.53 -6.86 1.74
CA GLY A 142 -24.10 -7.09 1.94
C GLY A 142 -23.23 -5.87 1.62
N ALA A 143 -23.83 -4.68 1.45
CA ALA A 143 -23.12 -3.44 1.22
C ALA A 143 -22.15 -3.15 2.38
N HIS A 144 -20.90 -2.88 2.05
CA HIS A 144 -19.82 -2.59 3.01
C HIS A 144 -18.78 -1.66 2.39
N SER A 145 -18.06 -0.93 3.21
CA SER A 145 -16.81 -0.27 2.85
C SER A 145 -15.64 -1.09 3.39
N SER A 146 -14.46 -0.92 2.81
CA SER A 146 -13.23 -1.53 3.31
C SER A 146 -12.25 -0.46 3.77
N PRO A 147 -11.61 -0.63 4.94
CA PRO A 147 -10.54 0.26 5.38
C PRO A 147 -9.33 0.27 4.43
N LEU A 148 -9.16 -0.81 3.65
CA LEU A 148 -8.09 -0.97 2.66
C LEU A 148 -8.52 -0.61 1.23
N SER A 149 -9.75 -0.10 1.06
CA SER A 149 -10.34 0.20 -0.26
C SER A 149 -10.47 -1.02 -1.19
N ASN A 150 -10.60 -2.20 -0.62
CA ASN A 150 -10.73 -3.49 -1.33
C ASN A 150 -12.09 -4.15 -1.05
N GLU A 151 -13.18 -3.45 -1.34
CA GLU A 151 -14.52 -4.00 -1.20
C GLU A 151 -14.70 -5.27 -2.03
N LEU A 152 -15.26 -6.31 -1.43
CA LEU A 152 -15.53 -7.59 -2.08
C LEU A 152 -16.93 -7.61 -2.71
N PHE A 153 -17.02 -7.44 -4.03
CA PHE A 153 -18.32 -7.36 -4.74
C PHE A 153 -19.09 -8.67 -4.72
N ALA A 154 -18.40 -9.80 -4.63
CA ALA A 154 -19.03 -11.11 -4.48
C ALA A 154 -19.88 -11.24 -3.19
N ALA A 155 -19.60 -10.42 -2.18
CA ALA A 155 -20.39 -10.35 -0.95
C ALA A 155 -21.63 -9.45 -1.07
N MET A 156 -21.78 -8.70 -2.18
CA MET A 156 -22.87 -7.75 -2.41
C MET A 156 -23.91 -8.32 -3.36
N ASN A 157 -25.19 -8.01 -3.11
CA ASN A 157 -26.28 -8.44 -3.97
C ASN A 157 -27.34 -7.35 -4.09
N ASN A 158 -27.62 -6.91 -5.30
CA ASN A 158 -28.66 -5.92 -5.63
C ASN A 158 -29.92 -6.59 -6.27
N GLY A 159 -30.01 -7.92 -6.23
CA GLY A 159 -31.10 -8.69 -6.87
C GLY A 159 -31.07 -8.70 -8.40
N LYS A 160 -29.96 -8.31 -9.04
CA LYS A 160 -29.79 -8.23 -10.50
C LYS A 160 -28.51 -8.96 -10.91
N ASP A 161 -28.41 -9.25 -12.21
CA ASP A 161 -27.23 -9.90 -12.81
C ASP A 161 -26.00 -8.97 -12.92
N THR A 162 -26.16 -7.68 -12.65
CA THR A 162 -25.12 -6.68 -12.79
C THR A 162 -25.08 -5.77 -11.58
N LEU A 163 -23.92 -5.68 -10.94
CA LEU A 163 -23.57 -4.66 -9.96
C LEU A 163 -22.68 -3.59 -10.64
N VAL A 164 -23.09 -2.32 -10.54
CA VAL A 164 -22.32 -1.20 -11.08
C VAL A 164 -21.61 -0.51 -9.92
N TRP A 165 -20.30 -0.44 -10.01
CA TRP A 165 -19.44 0.26 -9.06
C TRP A 165 -18.82 1.49 -9.74
N MET A 166 -18.75 2.59 -9.01
CA MET A 166 -18.06 3.82 -9.43
C MET A 166 -16.86 4.06 -8.54
N GLN A 167 -15.72 4.34 -9.13
CA GLN A 167 -14.49 4.72 -8.43
C GLN A 167 -13.89 6.00 -9.03
N ASN A 168 -12.89 6.58 -8.36
CA ASN A 168 -12.35 7.89 -8.71
C ASN A 168 -11.50 7.89 -9.98
N GLY A 169 -10.89 6.76 -10.33
CA GLY A 169 -10.01 6.63 -11.49
C GLY A 169 -10.12 5.28 -12.16
N GLU A 170 -9.56 5.17 -13.34
CA GLU A 170 -9.37 3.91 -14.03
C GLU A 170 -8.25 3.10 -13.35
N PRO A 171 -8.29 1.77 -13.37
CA PRO A 171 -7.15 0.95 -13.01
C PRO A 171 -5.92 1.33 -13.85
N ALA A 172 -4.76 1.47 -13.22
CA ALA A 172 -3.51 1.80 -13.91
C ALA A 172 -3.09 0.67 -14.87
N ALA A 173 -3.29 -0.57 -14.43
CA ALA A 173 -3.07 -1.77 -15.23
C ALA A 173 -4.01 -2.90 -14.76
N LEU A 174 -4.04 -4.01 -15.48
CA LEU A 174 -4.71 -5.24 -15.04
C LEU A 174 -3.70 -6.38 -14.79
N TRP A 175 -2.42 -6.07 -14.76
CA TRP A 175 -1.36 -6.94 -14.26
C TRP A 175 -1.17 -6.69 -12.75
N CYS A 176 -2.06 -7.26 -11.98
CA CYS A 176 -2.25 -6.98 -10.55
C CYS A 176 -1.05 -7.36 -9.67
N ALA A 177 -0.18 -8.24 -10.14
CA ALA A 177 1.01 -8.66 -9.39
C ALA A 177 2.05 -7.53 -9.20
N ASP A 178 1.98 -6.47 -10.00
CA ASP A 178 2.93 -5.35 -9.99
C ASP A 178 2.26 -4.00 -9.72
N GLU A 179 1.26 -3.97 -8.85
CA GLU A 179 0.48 -2.76 -8.61
C GLU A 179 0.32 -2.47 -7.12
N THR A 180 0.28 -1.17 -6.81
CA THR A 180 -0.05 -0.62 -5.49
C THR A 180 -1.14 0.44 -5.56
N ASP A 181 -1.65 0.74 -6.77
CA ASP A 181 -2.74 1.71 -6.95
C ASP A 181 -4.07 1.16 -6.45
N GLY A 182 -4.74 1.86 -5.56
CA GLY A 182 -5.96 1.40 -4.90
C GLY A 182 -7.14 1.14 -5.86
N GLU A 183 -7.26 1.91 -6.94
CA GLU A 183 -8.27 1.67 -7.97
C GLU A 183 -8.00 0.38 -8.76
N THR A 184 -6.73 0.07 -8.99
CA THR A 184 -6.27 -1.18 -9.62
C THR A 184 -6.49 -2.36 -8.67
N LEU A 185 -6.04 -2.27 -7.41
CA LEU A 185 -6.18 -3.33 -6.42
C LEU A 185 -7.64 -3.71 -6.20
N ARG A 186 -8.56 -2.74 -6.17
CA ARG A 186 -10.01 -3.02 -6.08
C ARG A 186 -10.51 -3.88 -7.27
N ALA A 187 -10.05 -3.60 -8.48
CA ALA A 187 -10.39 -4.42 -9.64
C ALA A 187 -9.78 -5.84 -9.53
N CYS A 188 -8.55 -5.93 -9.02
CA CYS A 188 -7.83 -7.18 -8.82
C CYS A 188 -8.53 -8.13 -7.85
N GLU A 189 -9.03 -7.61 -6.73
CA GLU A 189 -9.76 -8.37 -5.71
C GLU A 189 -11.05 -9.04 -6.26
N GLN A 190 -11.58 -8.57 -7.37
CA GLN A 190 -12.77 -9.19 -8.00
C GLN A 190 -12.43 -10.36 -8.90
N VAL A 191 -11.18 -10.54 -9.30
CA VAL A 191 -10.72 -11.47 -10.34
C VAL A 191 -9.73 -12.50 -9.82
N TYR A 192 -8.90 -12.12 -8.85
CA TYR A 192 -7.84 -12.95 -8.29
C TYR A 192 -8.10 -13.29 -6.83
N GLU A 193 -7.52 -14.39 -6.39
CA GLU A 193 -7.50 -14.80 -4.98
C GLU A 193 -6.06 -14.94 -4.51
N SER A 194 -5.79 -14.55 -3.25
CA SER A 194 -4.51 -14.69 -2.59
C SER A 194 -4.47 -15.90 -1.67
N LEU A 195 -3.29 -16.27 -1.17
CA LEU A 195 -3.15 -17.33 -0.16
C LEU A 195 -4.02 -17.05 1.07
N LEU A 196 -4.06 -15.80 1.50
CA LEU A 196 -4.89 -15.31 2.60
C LEU A 196 -5.82 -14.21 2.08
N SER A 197 -6.88 -13.93 2.81
CA SER A 197 -7.82 -12.85 2.52
C SER A 197 -8.05 -12.00 3.77
N TYR A 198 -8.81 -10.95 3.64
CA TYR A 198 -9.29 -10.17 4.79
C TYR A 198 -10.77 -10.46 5.06
N GLU A 199 -11.18 -10.19 6.29
CA GLU A 199 -12.61 -10.14 6.63
C GLU A 199 -13.33 -9.12 5.76
N VAL A 200 -14.51 -9.46 5.28
CA VAL A 200 -15.32 -8.55 4.45
C VAL A 200 -15.64 -7.27 5.23
N GLY A 201 -15.17 -6.13 4.71
CA GLY A 201 -15.31 -4.84 5.37
C GLY A 201 -14.42 -4.63 6.58
N GLY A 202 -13.48 -5.54 6.85
CA GLY A 202 -12.54 -5.50 7.97
C GLY A 202 -11.09 -5.62 7.54
N VAL A 203 -10.23 -5.88 8.51
CA VAL A 203 -8.77 -6.03 8.32
C VAL A 203 -8.24 -7.32 8.95
N GLU A 204 -9.10 -8.13 9.54
CA GLU A 204 -8.68 -9.40 10.14
C GLU A 204 -8.34 -10.40 9.03
N VAL A 205 -7.15 -11.00 9.14
CA VAL A 205 -6.68 -11.99 8.16
C VAL A 205 -7.51 -13.27 8.26
N ARG A 206 -7.96 -13.75 7.12
CA ARG A 206 -8.80 -14.94 6.96
C ARG A 206 -8.17 -15.91 5.96
N PRO A 207 -8.55 -17.19 5.98
CA PRO A 207 -8.18 -18.13 4.94
C PRO A 207 -8.64 -17.67 3.55
N GLY A 208 -7.72 -17.75 2.58
CA GLY A 208 -8.00 -17.58 1.15
C GLY A 208 -7.81 -18.88 0.40
N LEU A 209 -6.84 -18.96 -0.53
CA LEU A 209 -6.44 -20.20 -1.19
C LEU A 209 -5.75 -21.18 -0.22
N ALA A 210 -5.13 -20.68 0.85
CA ALA A 210 -4.68 -21.49 1.96
C ALA A 210 -5.77 -21.60 3.03
N GLU A 211 -6.03 -22.82 3.51
CA GLU A 211 -6.98 -23.07 4.60
C GLU A 211 -6.34 -22.86 5.98
N THR A 212 -5.02 -23.08 6.11
CA THR A 212 -4.24 -22.82 7.32
C THR A 212 -2.83 -22.37 6.95
N TRP A 213 -2.19 -21.69 7.89
CA TRP A 213 -0.78 -21.29 7.79
C TRP A 213 -0.13 -21.31 9.17
N GLU A 214 1.16 -21.53 9.19
CA GLU A 214 1.98 -21.50 10.41
C GLU A 214 3.39 -21.02 10.09
N SER A 215 4.09 -20.50 11.09
CA SER A 215 5.49 -20.12 11.00
C SER A 215 6.33 -20.90 12.01
N ASN A 216 7.64 -20.99 11.74
CA ASN A 216 8.60 -21.37 12.77
C ASN A 216 8.74 -20.27 13.83
N ALA A 217 9.47 -20.57 14.92
CA ALA A 217 9.62 -19.63 16.05
C ALA A 217 10.37 -18.33 15.66
N ASP A 218 11.24 -18.40 14.67
CA ASP A 218 12.07 -17.28 14.22
C ASP A 218 11.42 -16.48 13.08
N LEU A 219 10.20 -16.86 12.65
CA LEU A 219 9.44 -16.25 11.56
C LEU A 219 10.18 -16.24 10.19
N THR A 220 11.15 -17.12 10.03
CA THR A 220 11.94 -17.24 8.81
C THR A 220 11.38 -18.25 7.82
N GLU A 221 10.47 -19.12 8.28
CA GLU A 221 9.78 -20.13 7.47
C GLU A 221 8.28 -20.07 7.72
N TRP A 222 7.52 -20.06 6.64
CA TRP A 222 6.06 -20.06 6.66
C TRP A 222 5.53 -21.21 5.83
N THR A 223 4.65 -22.01 6.41
CA THR A 223 4.00 -23.13 5.73
C THR A 223 2.53 -22.82 5.51
N PHE A 224 2.09 -22.93 4.27
CA PHE A 224 0.70 -22.73 3.86
C PHE A 224 0.10 -24.05 3.38
N LYS A 225 -1.02 -24.46 3.95
CA LYS A 225 -1.77 -25.62 3.48
C LYS A 225 -2.85 -25.17 2.52
N LEU A 226 -2.70 -25.47 1.24
CA LEU A 226 -3.66 -25.08 0.22
C LEU A 226 -4.99 -25.82 0.37
N ARG A 227 -6.07 -25.12 0.11
CA ARG A 227 -7.42 -25.66 0.02
C ARG A 227 -7.49 -26.64 -1.14
N SER A 228 -8.10 -27.80 -0.92
CA SER A 228 -8.27 -28.79 -1.98
C SER A 228 -9.46 -28.46 -2.88
N GLY A 229 -9.37 -28.84 -4.17
CA GLY A 229 -10.45 -28.71 -5.12
C GLY A 229 -10.65 -27.31 -5.73
N VAL A 230 -9.71 -26.39 -5.50
CA VAL A 230 -9.71 -25.09 -6.17
C VAL A 230 -9.39 -25.26 -7.65
N THR A 231 -10.10 -24.52 -8.50
CA THR A 231 -9.89 -24.51 -9.95
C THR A 231 -9.78 -23.08 -10.46
N PHE A 232 -8.96 -22.89 -11.48
CA PHE A 232 -8.95 -21.66 -12.27
C PHE A 232 -10.22 -21.51 -13.10
N HIS A 233 -10.47 -20.34 -13.66
CA HIS A 233 -11.63 -20.05 -14.49
C HIS A 233 -11.72 -20.94 -15.75
N ASN A 234 -10.59 -21.44 -16.26
CA ASN A 234 -10.53 -22.36 -17.38
C ASN A 234 -10.80 -23.84 -16.98
N GLY A 235 -10.95 -24.12 -15.68
CA GLY A 235 -11.22 -25.44 -15.12
C GLY A 235 -9.97 -26.24 -14.69
N ASP A 236 -8.77 -25.74 -14.93
CA ASP A 236 -7.54 -26.36 -14.44
C ASP A 236 -7.49 -26.32 -12.91
N LYS A 237 -6.86 -27.33 -12.31
CA LYS A 237 -6.71 -27.40 -10.85
C LYS A 237 -5.55 -26.54 -10.38
N LEU A 238 -5.76 -25.82 -9.30
CA LEU A 238 -4.70 -25.10 -8.60
C LEU A 238 -3.89 -26.06 -7.74
N ASP A 239 -2.57 -25.95 -7.82
CA ASP A 239 -1.62 -26.65 -6.94
C ASP A 239 -0.48 -25.75 -6.41
N ALA A 240 0.44 -26.32 -5.66
CA ALA A 240 1.56 -25.57 -5.10
C ALA A 240 2.54 -25.04 -6.18
N GLY A 241 2.59 -25.69 -7.35
CA GLY A 241 3.40 -25.21 -8.47
C GLY A 241 2.91 -23.86 -9.00
N ASP A 242 1.60 -23.63 -9.02
CA ASP A 242 1.01 -22.36 -9.45
C ASP A 242 1.35 -21.22 -8.47
N VAL A 243 1.34 -21.52 -7.16
CA VAL A 243 1.77 -20.56 -6.14
C VAL A 243 3.24 -20.19 -6.34
N VAL A 244 4.12 -21.19 -6.53
CA VAL A 244 5.54 -20.95 -6.80
C VAL A 244 5.72 -20.14 -8.09
N ALA A 245 5.00 -20.45 -9.15
CA ALA A 245 5.05 -19.71 -10.41
C ALA A 245 4.64 -18.24 -10.24
N SER A 246 3.63 -17.97 -9.40
CA SER A 246 3.18 -16.61 -9.10
C SER A 246 4.24 -15.80 -8.36
N PHE A 247 4.95 -16.38 -7.39
CA PHE A 247 6.07 -15.74 -6.71
C PHE A 247 7.27 -15.53 -7.65
N LEU A 248 7.62 -16.52 -8.47
CA LEU A 248 8.71 -16.40 -9.43
C LEU A 248 8.45 -15.34 -10.49
N ALA A 249 7.20 -15.16 -10.93
CA ALA A 249 6.84 -14.09 -11.84
C ALA A 249 7.16 -12.69 -11.30
N GLN A 250 7.14 -12.52 -10.00
CA GLN A 250 7.37 -11.24 -9.32
C GLN A 250 8.83 -11.05 -8.87
N TRP A 251 9.54 -12.13 -8.55
CA TRP A 251 10.80 -12.07 -7.83
C TRP A 251 12.00 -12.63 -8.59
N ASP A 252 11.80 -13.44 -9.63
CA ASP A 252 12.90 -14.04 -10.44
C ASP A 252 13.04 -13.30 -11.77
N ALA A 253 14.16 -12.57 -11.96
CA ALA A 253 14.45 -11.85 -13.19
C ALA A 253 14.57 -12.76 -14.43
N SER A 254 14.82 -14.07 -14.24
CA SER A 254 14.90 -15.05 -15.33
C SER A 254 13.55 -15.69 -15.67
N SER A 255 12.52 -15.44 -14.89
CA SER A 255 11.18 -15.97 -15.14
C SER A 255 10.62 -15.44 -16.46
N PRO A 256 10.15 -16.30 -17.37
CA PRO A 256 9.54 -15.85 -18.62
C PRO A 256 8.24 -15.08 -18.43
N THR A 257 7.68 -15.14 -17.22
CA THR A 257 6.46 -14.41 -16.82
C THR A 257 6.77 -13.12 -16.07
N HIS A 258 8.06 -12.80 -15.82
CA HIS A 258 8.47 -11.50 -15.28
C HIS A 258 8.41 -10.46 -16.40
N VAL A 259 7.23 -9.87 -16.58
CA VAL A 259 6.96 -8.91 -17.67
C VAL A 259 6.48 -7.58 -17.08
N GLY A 260 6.72 -6.49 -17.81
CA GLY A 260 6.22 -5.17 -17.44
C GLY A 260 7.29 -4.25 -16.84
N ARG A 261 8.19 -4.74 -16.00
CA ARG A 261 9.33 -3.96 -15.48
C ARG A 261 10.62 -4.78 -15.43
N THR A 262 11.75 -4.10 -15.31
CA THR A 262 13.09 -4.71 -15.27
C THR A 262 13.62 -4.89 -13.83
N THR A 263 12.88 -4.43 -12.83
CA THR A 263 13.19 -4.55 -11.40
C THR A 263 12.24 -5.55 -10.75
N THR A 264 12.52 -5.98 -9.54
CA THR A 264 11.55 -6.72 -8.71
C THR A 264 10.26 -5.91 -8.60
N PHE A 265 9.14 -6.61 -8.49
CA PHE A 265 7.86 -5.95 -8.25
C PHE A 265 7.88 -5.27 -6.88
N GLU A 266 7.08 -4.21 -6.72
CA GLU A 266 7.24 -3.20 -5.68
C GLU A 266 7.42 -3.76 -4.26
N TYR A 267 6.50 -4.61 -3.81
CA TYR A 267 6.61 -5.18 -2.47
C TYR A 267 7.71 -6.23 -2.32
N PHE A 268 8.09 -6.91 -3.38
CA PHE A 268 9.24 -7.82 -3.35
C PHE A 268 10.55 -7.06 -3.16
N SER A 269 10.69 -5.87 -3.75
CA SER A 269 11.81 -4.97 -3.46
C SER A 269 11.82 -4.54 -1.99
N THR A 270 10.68 -4.14 -1.47
CA THR A 270 10.55 -3.68 -0.08
C THR A 270 10.85 -4.78 0.95
N PHE A 271 10.35 -6.01 0.71
CA PHE A 271 10.49 -7.09 1.69
C PHE A 271 11.80 -7.87 1.55
N TYR A 272 12.33 -8.00 0.34
CA TYR A 272 13.47 -8.88 0.03
C TYR A 272 14.68 -8.14 -0.57
N GLY A 273 14.56 -6.85 -0.85
CA GLY A 273 15.63 -5.95 -1.29
C GLY A 273 16.06 -6.11 -2.75
N SER A 274 15.96 -7.32 -3.32
CA SER A 274 16.46 -7.60 -4.68
C SER A 274 15.77 -8.82 -5.27
N PHE A 275 16.12 -9.17 -6.51
CA PHE A 275 15.71 -10.42 -7.12
C PHE A 275 16.20 -11.64 -6.34
N LEU A 276 15.39 -12.73 -6.37
CA LEU A 276 15.71 -14.02 -5.76
C LEU A 276 17.10 -14.56 -6.15
N ASN A 277 17.48 -14.37 -7.42
CA ASN A 277 18.73 -14.81 -8.03
C ASN A 277 19.65 -13.66 -8.39
N ALA A 278 19.53 -12.50 -7.73
CA ALA A 278 20.51 -11.45 -7.86
C ALA A 278 21.87 -11.93 -7.34
N ALA A 279 22.94 -11.50 -8.04
CA ALA A 279 24.29 -11.73 -7.51
C ALA A 279 24.43 -10.96 -6.18
N PRO A 280 25.07 -11.57 -5.16
CA PRO A 280 25.28 -10.95 -3.87
C PRO A 280 26.17 -9.69 -3.94
#